data_d5f5b87ec75afb549aa8947978098210
#
_entry.id   d5f5b87ec75afb549aa8947978098210
#
_cell.length_a   1.000
_cell.length_b   1.000
_cell.length_c   1.000
_cell.angle_alpha   90.00
_cell.angle_beta   90.00
_cell.angle_gamma   90.00
#
_symmetry.space_group_name_H-M   'P 1'
#
loop_
_entity.id
_entity.type
_entity.pdbx_description
1 polymer ?
#
loop_
_entity_poly.entity_id
_entity_poly.type
_entity_poly.pdbx_seq_one_letter_code
_entity_poly.pdbx_strand_id
1 'polypeptide(L)'
;MSLSALGLLNSASASGEALANPVIARCCEVWRNRYKVEKSSGKNDVLATQYAGISYRNAMPPLLGYEGIRDFIACAAHGMLIGAIPHQDGTRLLYAARVALAALHSQPRETRPPGRPKCLPDN
;
A
#
# COMPACT_ATOMS: atom_id res chain seq x y z
N MET A 1 -12.49 19.44 0.25
CA MET A 1 -12.20 19.27 0.51
C MET A 1 -11.79 19.22 0.64
N SER A 2 -11.70 18.99 0.65
CA SER A 2 -11.28 18.78 0.89
C SER A 2 -11.01 18.76 1.56
N LEU A 3 -11.03 18.93 1.97
CA LEU A 3 -10.88 18.73 2.75
C LEU A 3 -11.27 18.34 3.31
N SER A 4 -11.74 19.09 2.66
CA SER A 4 -12.57 18.35 3.23
C SER A 4 -12.25 17.01 3.16
N ALA A 5 -11.81 16.60 2.15
CA ALA A 5 -11.48 15.25 2.11
C ALA A 5 -10.63 14.98 3.27
N LEU A 6 -9.82 15.89 3.60
CA LEU A 6 -9.04 15.66 4.72
C LEU A 6 -9.85 15.60 5.95
N GLY A 7 -10.86 16.33 5.99
CA GLY A 7 -11.71 16.26 7.11
C GLY A 7 -12.30 14.92 7.24
N LEU A 8 -12.62 14.32 6.13
CA LEU A 8 -13.18 13.04 6.17
C LEU A 8 -12.23 12.05 6.65
N LEU A 9 -11.00 12.23 6.34
CA LEU A 9 -10.06 11.33 6.80
C LEU A 9 -10.05 11.28 8.25
N ASN A 10 -10.38 12.34 8.85
CA ASN A 10 -10.38 12.36 10.24
C ASN A 10 -11.64 11.91 10.83
N SER A 11 -12.57 11.55 10.02
CA SER A 11 -13.80 11.14 10.55
C SER A 11 -13.56 9.87 11.30
N ALA A 12 -14.27 9.68 12.31
CA ALA A 12 -14.06 8.63 13.20
C ALA A 12 -14.04 7.29 12.59
N SER A 13 -14.95 7.04 11.75
CA SER A 13 -15.05 5.70 11.29
C SER A 13 -13.92 5.30 10.41
N ALA A 14 -13.62 6.10 9.45
CA ALA A 14 -12.56 5.73 8.57
C ALA A 14 -11.27 5.77 9.29
N SER A 15 -11.12 6.72 10.18
CA SER A 15 -9.89 6.81 10.84
C SER A 15 -9.67 5.78 11.86
N GLY A 16 -10.71 5.24 12.40
CA GLY A 16 -10.56 4.23 13.40
C GLY A 16 -9.80 3.05 12.90
N GLU A 17 -10.19 2.53 11.74
CA GLU A 17 -9.52 1.41 11.20
C GLU A 17 -8.16 1.77 10.71
N ALA A 18 -8.01 2.91 10.08
CA ALA A 18 -6.73 3.32 9.59
C ALA A 18 -5.75 3.51 10.73
N LEU A 19 -6.20 4.04 11.84
CA LEU A 19 -5.33 4.22 12.97
C LEU A 19 -4.97 2.92 13.63
N ALA A 20 -5.81 1.93 13.52
CA ALA A 20 -5.50 0.64 14.10
C ALA A 20 -4.42 -0.06 13.27
N ASN A 21 -4.21 0.35 12.07
CA ASN A 21 -3.17 -0.22 11.23
C ASN A 21 -2.01 0.76 11.17
N PRO A 22 -0.93 0.49 11.88
CA PRO A 22 0.17 1.44 11.94
C PRO A 22 0.83 1.69 10.60
N VAL A 23 0.75 0.74 9.70
CA VAL A 23 1.36 0.92 8.41
C VAL A 23 0.59 1.93 7.59
N ILE A 24 -0.73 1.84 7.64
CA ILE A 24 -1.57 2.81 6.94
C ILE A 24 -1.38 4.19 7.57
N ALA A 25 -1.33 4.24 8.89
CA ALA A 25 -1.16 5.52 9.59
C ALA A 25 0.14 6.18 9.19
N ARG A 26 1.18 5.39 9.03
CA ARG A 26 2.46 5.93 8.64
C ARG A 26 2.43 6.48 7.23
N CYS A 27 1.81 5.76 6.32
CA CYS A 27 1.69 6.25 4.96
C CYS A 27 0.90 7.56 4.89
N CYS A 28 -0.15 7.65 5.69
CA CYS A 28 -0.94 8.87 5.72
C CYS A 28 -0.15 10.04 6.28
N GLU A 29 0.67 9.76 7.28
CA GLU A 29 1.47 10.80 7.87
C GLU A 29 2.54 11.28 6.89
N VAL A 30 3.15 10.36 6.18
CA VAL A 30 4.14 10.70 5.17
C VAL A 30 3.50 11.57 4.09
N TRP A 31 2.29 11.23 3.69
CA TRP A 31 1.56 12.00 2.70
C TRP A 31 1.33 13.44 3.19
N ARG A 32 0.81 13.57 4.41
CA ARG A 32 0.52 14.88 4.94
C ARG A 32 1.76 15.74 5.06
N ASN A 33 2.84 15.16 5.54
CA ASN A 33 4.07 15.89 5.71
C ASN A 33 4.63 16.36 4.37
N ARG A 34 4.59 15.51 3.39
CA ARG A 34 5.11 15.90 2.09
C ARG A 34 4.23 16.96 1.46
N TYR A 35 2.92 16.83 1.62
CA TYR A 35 2.02 17.82 1.07
C TYR A 35 2.31 19.20 1.67
N LYS A 36 2.53 19.25 2.97
CA LYS A 36 2.82 20.51 3.63
C LYS A 36 4.13 21.10 3.13
N VAL A 37 5.13 20.29 2.97
CA VAL A 37 6.41 20.75 2.49
C VAL A 37 6.28 21.35 1.10
N GLU A 38 5.59 20.65 0.22
CA GLU A 38 5.47 21.12 -1.15
C GLU A 38 4.62 22.40 -1.24
N LYS A 39 3.59 22.48 -0.43
CA LYS A 39 2.79 23.69 -0.40
C LYS A 39 3.62 24.85 0.13
N SER A 40 4.45 24.60 1.12
CA SER A 40 5.29 25.65 1.68
C SER A 40 6.31 26.15 0.67
N SER A 41 6.69 25.31 -0.25
CA SER A 41 7.66 25.72 -1.25
C SER A 41 7.00 26.41 -2.44
N GLY A 42 5.70 26.63 -2.36
CA GLY A 42 5.02 27.42 -3.39
C GLY A 42 4.31 26.61 -4.46
N LYS A 43 4.26 25.30 -4.34
CA LYS A 43 3.59 24.50 -5.35
C LYS A 43 2.08 24.57 -5.17
N ASN A 44 1.37 24.42 -6.27
CA ASN A 44 -0.08 24.45 -6.19
C ASN A 44 -0.57 23.11 -5.68
N ASP A 45 -1.87 23.01 -5.45
CA ASP A 45 -2.45 21.79 -4.88
C ASP A 45 -2.22 20.58 -5.72
N VAL A 46 -2.28 20.72 -7.02
CA VAL A 46 -2.12 19.57 -7.90
C VAL A 46 -0.73 18.99 -7.78
N LEU A 47 0.28 19.84 -7.84
CA LEU A 47 1.64 19.35 -7.72
C LEU A 47 1.94 18.82 -6.34
N ALA A 48 1.48 19.53 -5.32
CA ALA A 48 1.71 19.10 -3.95
C ALA A 48 1.09 17.73 -3.73
N THR A 49 -0.10 17.51 -4.26
CA THR A 49 -0.77 16.23 -4.12
C THR A 49 -0.01 15.14 -4.86
N GLN A 50 0.54 15.44 -6.02
CA GLN A 50 1.29 14.45 -6.76
C GLN A 50 2.55 14.02 -6.01
N TYR A 51 3.28 14.98 -5.47
CA TYR A 51 4.47 14.64 -4.72
C TYR A 51 4.14 13.88 -3.45
N ALA A 52 3.05 14.28 -2.80
CA ALA A 52 2.62 13.60 -1.59
C ALA A 52 2.22 12.15 -1.90
N GLY A 53 1.59 11.94 -3.04
CA GLY A 53 1.20 10.61 -3.45
C GLY A 53 2.41 9.71 -3.71
N ILE A 54 3.45 10.27 -4.29
CA ILE A 54 4.67 9.52 -4.50
C ILE A 54 5.26 9.11 -3.17
N SER A 55 5.29 10.03 -2.22
CA SER A 55 5.82 9.72 -0.90
C SER A 55 4.98 8.64 -0.21
N TYR A 56 3.67 8.69 -0.38
CA TYR A 56 2.80 7.68 0.19
C TYR A 56 3.18 6.30 -0.35
N ARG A 57 3.31 6.20 -1.66
CA ARG A 57 3.65 4.92 -2.27
C ARG A 57 5.01 4.41 -1.82
N ASN A 58 5.96 5.32 -1.68
CA ASN A 58 7.28 4.93 -1.24
C ASN A 58 7.32 4.46 0.20
N ALA A 59 6.33 4.83 0.99
CA ALA A 59 6.26 4.43 2.38
C ALA A 59 5.53 3.10 2.55
N MET A 60 4.94 2.58 1.48
CA MET A 60 4.21 1.34 1.59
C MET A 60 5.17 0.18 1.81
N PRO A 61 4.73 -0.86 2.52
CA PRO A 61 5.61 -1.98 2.80
C PRO A 61 5.92 -2.78 1.55
N PRO A 62 6.98 -3.55 1.55
CA PRO A 62 7.32 -4.34 0.38
C PRO A 62 6.41 -5.55 0.25
N LEU A 63 6.36 -6.10 -0.93
CA LEU A 63 5.55 -7.28 -1.20
C LEU A 63 6.33 -8.53 -0.81
N LEU A 64 6.58 -8.66 0.48
CA LEU A 64 7.32 -9.77 1.02
C LEU A 64 6.52 -10.51 2.06
N GLY A 65 6.29 -11.79 1.85
CA GLY A 65 5.54 -12.59 2.80
C GLY A 65 4.08 -12.21 2.85
N TYR A 66 3.30 -13.02 3.57
CA TYR A 66 1.88 -12.74 3.68
C TYR A 66 1.60 -11.42 4.37
N GLU A 67 2.34 -11.15 5.42
CA GLU A 67 2.12 -9.94 6.17
C GLU A 67 2.43 -8.70 5.35
N GLY A 68 3.54 -8.73 4.65
CA GLY A 68 3.89 -7.59 3.81
C GLY A 68 2.88 -7.37 2.71
N ILE A 69 2.44 -8.45 2.08
CA ILE A 69 1.47 -8.33 1.01
C ILE A 69 0.13 -7.84 1.55
N ARG A 70 -0.28 -8.34 2.70
CA ARG A 70 -1.52 -7.91 3.32
C ARG A 70 -1.49 -6.41 3.62
N ASP A 71 -0.39 -5.95 4.20
CA ASP A 71 -0.27 -4.54 4.55
C ASP A 71 -0.16 -3.67 3.31
N PHE A 72 0.51 -4.18 2.28
CA PHE A 72 0.59 -3.46 1.02
C PHE A 72 -0.79 -3.26 0.42
N ILE A 73 -1.60 -4.32 0.41
CA ILE A 73 -2.95 -4.23 -0.13
C ILE A 73 -3.77 -3.22 0.66
N ALA A 74 -3.66 -3.26 1.98
CA ALA A 74 -4.41 -2.34 2.82
C ALA A 74 -4.00 -0.89 2.54
N CYS A 75 -2.70 -0.65 2.40
CA CYS A 75 -2.24 0.69 2.11
C CYS A 75 -2.66 1.16 0.73
N ALA A 76 -2.59 0.28 -0.26
CA ALA A 76 -2.98 0.67 -1.61
C ALA A 76 -4.48 0.99 -1.68
N ALA A 77 -5.29 0.13 -1.07
CA ALA A 77 -6.72 0.36 -1.08
C ALA A 77 -7.08 1.64 -0.34
N HIS A 78 -6.48 1.85 0.81
CA HIS A 78 -6.76 3.06 1.57
C HIS A 78 -6.30 4.29 0.81
N GLY A 79 -5.13 4.21 0.18
CA GLY A 79 -4.62 5.32 -0.60
C GLY A 79 -5.52 5.70 -1.75
N MET A 80 -6.14 4.71 -2.38
CA MET A 80 -7.09 5.00 -3.44
C MET A 80 -8.34 5.68 -2.89
N LEU A 81 -8.81 5.22 -1.74
CA LEU A 81 -9.99 5.81 -1.14
C LEU A 81 -9.81 7.27 -0.78
N ILE A 82 -8.66 7.63 -0.27
CA ILE A 82 -8.44 9.00 0.16
C ILE A 82 -7.82 9.87 -0.94
N GLY A 83 -7.63 9.29 -2.11
CA GLY A 83 -7.08 10.08 -3.21
C GLY A 83 -5.58 10.25 -3.19
N ALA A 84 -4.87 9.55 -2.32
CA ALA A 84 -3.42 9.63 -2.28
C ALA A 84 -2.79 8.89 -3.46
N ILE A 85 -3.50 7.89 -3.96
CA ILE A 85 -3.03 7.11 -5.09
C ILE A 85 -4.05 7.21 -6.20
N PRO A 86 -3.67 7.63 -7.40
CA PRO A 86 -4.61 7.68 -8.51
C PRO A 86 -5.15 6.29 -8.80
N HIS A 87 -6.38 6.23 -9.21
CA HIS A 87 -7.05 4.95 -9.42
C HIS A 87 -6.27 4.02 -10.33
N GLN A 88 -5.75 4.55 -11.40
CA GLN A 88 -5.00 3.76 -12.35
C GLN A 88 -3.77 3.14 -11.72
N ASP A 89 -3.04 3.93 -10.94
CA ASP A 89 -1.86 3.42 -10.26
C ASP A 89 -2.23 2.42 -9.20
N GLY A 90 -3.31 2.68 -8.49
CA GLY A 90 -3.75 1.76 -7.45
C GLY A 90 -4.11 0.40 -8.01
N THR A 91 -4.75 0.39 -9.16
CA THR A 91 -5.11 -0.85 -9.79
C THR A 91 -3.87 -1.67 -10.14
N ARG A 92 -2.84 -1.00 -10.64
CA ARG A 92 -1.60 -1.68 -10.95
C ARG A 92 -0.93 -2.24 -9.71
N LEU A 93 -0.95 -1.45 -8.64
CA LEU A 93 -0.37 -1.90 -7.39
C LEU A 93 -1.10 -3.11 -6.83
N LEU A 94 -2.41 -3.09 -6.91
CA LEU A 94 -3.20 -4.21 -6.40
C LEU A 94 -3.00 -5.45 -7.27
N TYR A 95 -2.83 -5.25 -8.57
CA TYR A 95 -2.56 -6.37 -9.44
C TYR A 95 -1.20 -6.99 -9.08
N ALA A 96 -0.19 -6.16 -8.83
CA ALA A 96 1.11 -6.67 -8.44
C ALA A 96 1.02 -7.46 -7.14
N ALA A 97 0.23 -6.96 -6.20
CA ALA A 97 0.05 -7.66 -4.94
C ALA A 97 -0.63 -9.01 -5.15
N ARG A 98 -1.58 -9.06 -6.06
CA ARG A 98 -2.27 -10.29 -6.34
C ARG A 98 -1.32 -11.31 -6.94
N VAL A 99 -0.45 -10.87 -7.85
CA VAL A 99 0.53 -11.76 -8.43
C VAL A 99 1.50 -12.25 -7.36
N ALA A 100 1.93 -11.37 -6.48
CA ALA A 100 2.83 -11.76 -5.41
C ALA A 100 2.18 -12.78 -4.48
N LEU A 101 0.91 -12.58 -4.19
CA LEU A 101 0.19 -13.50 -3.32
C LEU A 101 0.04 -14.85 -3.98
N ALA A 102 -0.24 -14.88 -5.27
CA ALA A 102 -0.36 -16.12 -5.99
C ALA A 102 0.97 -16.86 -6.01
N ALA A 103 2.05 -16.14 -6.19
CA ALA A 103 3.36 -16.76 -6.17
C ALA A 103 3.66 -17.36 -4.81
N LEU A 104 3.23 -16.68 -3.76
CA LEU A 104 3.44 -17.19 -2.42
C LEU A 104 2.65 -18.46 -2.20
N HIS A 105 1.44 -18.50 -2.69
CA HIS A 105 0.60 -19.68 -2.53
C HIS A 105 1.13 -20.87 -3.33
N SER A 106 1.74 -20.63 -4.45
CA SER A 106 2.21 -21.74 -5.25
C SER A 106 3.62 -22.14 -4.89
N GLN A 107 4.24 -21.50 -3.92
CA GLN A 107 5.53 -21.88 -3.51
C GLN A 107 5.49 -23.22 -2.86
N PRO A 108 6.44 -24.07 -3.11
CA PRO A 108 6.44 -25.37 -2.47
C PRO A 108 6.60 -25.20 -1.00
N ARG A 109 5.91 -26.04 -0.23
CA ARG A 109 6.00 -25.95 1.13
C ARG A 109 7.33 -26.34 1.59
N GLU A 110 7.89 -25.61 2.42
CA GLU A 110 9.14 -26.00 2.95
C GLU A 110 9.07 -27.19 3.75
N THR A 111 7.97 -27.46 4.27
CA THR A 111 7.81 -28.67 5.03
C THR A 111 7.86 -29.87 4.14
N ARG A 112 7.69 -29.75 2.86
CA ARG A 112 7.71 -30.83 2.01
C ARG A 112 9.06 -31.40 1.97
N PRO A 113 9.17 -32.64 2.04
CA PRO A 113 10.47 -33.26 2.01
C PRO A 113 11.09 -32.90 0.72
N PRO A 114 12.11 -32.24 0.79
CA PRO A 114 12.75 -31.83 -0.41
C PRO A 114 13.23 -32.98 -1.20
N GLY A 115 13.48 -33.98 -0.59
CA GLY A 115 14.03 -35.09 -1.30
C GLY A 115 13.17 -35.64 -2.31
N ARG A 116 11.96 -35.32 -2.32
CA ARG A 116 11.15 -35.94 -3.16
C ARG A 116 10.92 -35.17 -4.28
N PRO A 117 11.72 -34.89 -5.04
CA PRO A 117 11.49 -34.17 -6.21
C PRO A 117 10.55 -34.92 -7.00
N LYS A 118 9.46 -34.47 -7.07
CA LYS A 118 8.57 -35.09 -7.76
C LYS A 118 8.93 -35.17 -9.12
N CYS A 119 9.62 -34.25 -9.61
CA CYS A 119 9.90 -34.32 -10.99
C CYS A 119 10.91 -35.36 -11.24
N LEU A 120 11.60 -35.83 -10.27
CA LEU A 120 12.54 -36.80 -10.49
C LEU A 120 11.87 -38.00 -10.68
N PRO A 121 12.15 -38.64 -11.52
CA PRO A 121 11.54 -39.89 -11.65
C PRO A 121 11.95 -40.68 -10.52
N ASP A 122 12.23 -40.62 -10.02
CA ASP A 122 12.51 -41.28 -9.13
C ASP A 122 12.73 -42.21 -9.21
N ASN A 123 12.73 -42.09 -9.48
CA ASN A 123 12.85 -42.77 -9.73
C ASN A 123 12.75 -43.04 -9.82
#